data_0a0bf8e9cd0caea433d2f40c223b176a
#
_entry.id   0a0bf8e9cd0caea433d2f40c223b176a
#
_cell.length_a   1.000
_cell.length_b   1.000
_cell.length_c   1.000
_cell.angle_alpha   90.00
_cell.angle_beta   90.00
_cell.angle_gamma   90.00
#
_symmetry.space_group_name_H-M   'P 1'
#
loop_
_entity.id
_entity.type
_entity.pdbx_description
1 polymer ?
#
loop_
_entity_poly.entity_id
_entity_poly.type
_entity_poly.pdbx_seq_one_letter_code
_entity_poly.pdbx_strand_id
1 'polypeptide(L)'
;MIKVFVRAPLLSRSGYGEHARMIVDALSTRPEVFDIYCDPINWGATPWITDFGHKRKYYDFLTAKKHNYKGTYDLSIQVTIPPEFKKYAPINIGVTAGIESDRVSPAWIQHANIMDLMIVTSKHAHAGFLRKDVKVQLPNGQIQELLYSAKTEVINYPVKYVEPEDLSEKISLKNDYNFLTVAQWGPRKNVSALIRWFIEEFHNEEVGLVLKTNKAKNCMADRMLCTDMVKQVIAAYPDKKCTIHLLHGNMSEEEMHGLYLHPKIKSYITTTHGEGYGLPLFEAAYSGMPIAAPGWSGHMDFLCISKEGKKNRQTMFEKIGYDVKPIQEGAAWEGVLEKDSQWCYAKEHKTKSAMRKLYKDYKAKKNTAEKLKESLFETHSEDIIQKQVVDAILKVAPDADSNWVSKITEVATL
;
A
#
# COMPACT_ATOMS: atom_id res chain seq x y z
N MET A 1 28.07 -15.14 -2.40
CA MET A 1 26.74 -14.60 -2.69
C MET A 1 25.71 -15.36 -1.86
N ILE A 2 24.79 -14.62 -1.20
CA ILE A 2 23.70 -15.17 -0.39
C ILE A 2 22.58 -15.61 -1.33
N LYS A 3 22.19 -16.89 -1.30
CA LYS A 3 21.08 -17.42 -2.08
C LYS A 3 19.76 -17.07 -1.42
N VAL A 4 18.99 -16.19 -2.05
CA VAL A 4 17.75 -15.64 -1.51
C VAL A 4 16.54 -16.24 -2.22
N PHE A 5 15.71 -16.97 -1.47
CA PHE A 5 14.41 -17.44 -1.95
C PHE A 5 13.34 -16.37 -1.67
N VAL A 6 12.69 -15.86 -2.69
CA VAL A 6 11.62 -14.86 -2.59
C VAL A 6 10.29 -15.48 -2.99
N ARG A 7 9.40 -15.70 -2.03
CA ARG A 7 8.01 -16.14 -2.26
C ARG A 7 7.07 -14.94 -2.16
N ALA A 8 6.49 -14.51 -3.27
CA ALA A 8 5.79 -13.23 -3.32
C ALA A 8 4.79 -13.15 -4.50
N PRO A 9 3.74 -12.32 -4.43
CA PRO A 9 2.82 -12.07 -5.55
C PRO A 9 3.45 -11.12 -6.59
N LEU A 10 4.65 -11.45 -7.05
CA LEU A 10 5.52 -10.59 -7.85
C LEU A 10 4.86 -10.07 -9.14
N LEU A 11 3.98 -10.88 -9.74
CA LEU A 11 3.29 -10.57 -10.98
C LEU A 11 1.90 -9.96 -10.79
N SER A 12 1.42 -9.82 -9.55
CA SER A 12 0.08 -9.29 -9.27
C SER A 12 0.02 -7.76 -9.42
N ARG A 13 -1.06 -7.26 -10.01
CA ARG A 13 -1.43 -5.83 -10.00
C ARG A 13 -2.15 -5.47 -8.70
N SER A 14 -1.43 -5.52 -7.60
CA SER A 14 -1.93 -5.23 -6.25
C SER A 14 -0.87 -4.53 -5.41
N GLY A 15 -1.26 -3.94 -4.27
CA GLY A 15 -0.33 -3.36 -3.32
C GLY A 15 0.73 -4.34 -2.81
N TYR A 16 0.36 -5.62 -2.61
CA TYR A 16 1.34 -6.67 -2.28
C TYR A 16 2.25 -7.01 -3.46
N GLY A 17 1.77 -6.92 -4.70
CA GLY A 17 2.61 -7.05 -5.89
C GLY A 17 3.63 -5.91 -5.98
N GLU A 18 3.22 -4.66 -5.70
CA GLU A 18 4.15 -3.53 -5.60
C GLU A 18 5.19 -3.74 -4.51
N HIS A 19 4.78 -4.24 -3.34
CA HIS A 19 5.68 -4.56 -2.24
C HIS A 19 6.69 -5.65 -2.63
N ALA A 20 6.23 -6.69 -3.32
CA ALA A 20 7.09 -7.76 -3.82
C ALA A 20 8.15 -7.24 -4.80
N ARG A 21 7.74 -6.40 -5.75
CA ARG A 21 8.66 -5.79 -6.73
C ARG A 21 9.67 -4.87 -6.06
N MET A 22 9.23 -4.05 -5.10
CA MET A 22 10.13 -3.19 -4.32
C MET A 22 11.24 -4.01 -3.63
N ILE A 23 10.91 -5.15 -3.03
CA ILE A 23 11.89 -6.02 -2.38
C ILE A 23 12.87 -6.63 -3.42
N VAL A 24 12.35 -7.17 -4.52
CA VAL A 24 13.18 -7.79 -5.57
C VAL A 24 14.07 -6.74 -6.24
N ASP A 25 13.53 -5.56 -6.55
CA ASP A 25 14.28 -4.46 -7.16
C ASP A 25 15.41 -4.00 -6.20
N ALA A 26 15.14 -3.88 -4.90
CA ALA A 26 16.16 -3.54 -3.91
C ALA A 26 17.29 -4.58 -3.82
N LEU A 27 16.98 -5.87 -3.75
CA LEU A 27 17.99 -6.92 -3.78
C LEU A 27 18.82 -6.89 -5.06
N SER A 28 18.20 -6.54 -6.19
CA SER A 28 18.82 -6.49 -7.52
C SER A 28 19.83 -5.35 -7.66
N THR A 29 19.84 -4.38 -6.76
CA THR A 29 20.89 -3.33 -6.70
C THR A 29 22.24 -3.86 -6.22
N ARG A 30 22.27 -5.05 -5.62
CA ARG A 30 23.48 -5.68 -5.07
C ARG A 30 23.67 -7.12 -5.61
N PRO A 31 23.83 -7.27 -6.94
CA PRO A 31 23.94 -8.59 -7.57
C PRO A 31 25.20 -9.36 -7.15
N GLU A 32 26.22 -8.68 -6.66
CA GLU A 32 27.43 -9.28 -6.10
C GLU A 32 27.20 -9.89 -4.70
N VAL A 33 26.14 -9.48 -4.00
CA VAL A 33 25.78 -9.97 -2.66
C VAL A 33 24.69 -11.03 -2.75
N PHE A 34 23.63 -10.77 -3.54
CA PHE A 34 22.40 -11.57 -3.55
C PHE A 34 22.23 -12.37 -4.85
N ASP A 35 22.03 -13.64 -4.69
CA ASP A 35 21.67 -14.58 -5.75
C ASP A 35 20.17 -14.94 -5.61
N ILE A 36 19.30 -14.28 -6.40
CA ILE A 36 17.84 -14.22 -6.20
C ILE A 36 17.12 -15.35 -6.95
N TYR A 37 16.16 -15.99 -6.27
CA TYR A 37 15.29 -17.06 -6.78
C TYR A 37 13.84 -16.73 -6.43
N CYS A 38 12.95 -16.48 -7.41
CA CYS A 38 11.59 -16.05 -7.18
C CYS A 38 10.56 -17.16 -7.37
N ASP A 39 9.62 -17.26 -6.43
CA ASP A 39 8.45 -18.13 -6.47
C ASP A 39 7.18 -17.26 -6.49
N PRO A 40 6.65 -16.90 -7.69
CA PRO A 40 5.46 -16.07 -7.78
C PRO A 40 4.23 -16.81 -7.25
N ILE A 41 3.47 -16.14 -6.39
CA ILE A 41 2.19 -16.64 -5.89
C ILE A 41 1.01 -15.82 -6.42
N ASN A 42 -0.16 -16.43 -6.48
CA ASN A 42 -1.41 -15.74 -6.76
C ASN A 42 -1.79 -14.82 -5.59
N TRP A 43 -2.48 -13.72 -5.90
CA TRP A 43 -2.98 -12.78 -4.90
C TRP A 43 -4.45 -12.45 -5.14
N GLY A 44 -5.32 -13.18 -4.48
CA GLY A 44 -6.76 -13.03 -4.61
C GLY A 44 -7.23 -13.06 -6.07
N ALA A 45 -8.21 -12.23 -6.40
CA ALA A 45 -8.77 -12.10 -7.75
C ALA A 45 -8.11 -10.98 -8.59
N THR A 46 -6.87 -10.58 -8.24
CA THR A 46 -6.17 -9.50 -8.94
C THR A 46 -5.61 -9.97 -10.28
N PRO A 47 -5.62 -9.12 -11.33
CA PRO A 47 -4.97 -9.44 -12.60
C PRO A 47 -3.45 -9.47 -12.44
N TRP A 48 -2.77 -10.18 -13.36
CA TRP A 48 -1.33 -10.16 -13.46
C TRP A 48 -0.85 -9.06 -14.41
N ILE A 49 0.42 -8.68 -14.25
CA ILE A 49 1.13 -7.83 -15.20
C ILE A 49 1.27 -8.62 -16.51
N THR A 50 0.72 -8.07 -17.58
CA THR A 50 0.75 -8.66 -18.91
C THR A 50 1.74 -7.96 -19.87
N ASP A 51 2.28 -6.83 -19.45
CA ASP A 51 3.33 -6.15 -20.18
C ASP A 51 4.65 -6.94 -20.08
N PHE A 52 5.26 -7.24 -21.26
CA PHE A 52 6.50 -7.99 -21.41
C PHE A 52 7.74 -7.09 -21.52
N GLY A 53 7.70 -5.91 -20.91
CA GLY A 53 8.86 -5.01 -20.79
C GLY A 53 10.06 -5.63 -20.05
N HIS A 54 11.16 -4.90 -19.95
CA HIS A 54 12.41 -5.38 -19.34
C HIS A 54 12.23 -5.94 -17.92
N LYS A 55 11.45 -5.27 -17.06
CA LYS A 55 11.20 -5.71 -15.69
C LYS A 55 10.47 -7.05 -15.66
N ARG A 56 9.45 -7.26 -16.50
CA ARG A 56 8.74 -8.52 -16.57
C ARG A 56 9.64 -9.67 -17.00
N LYS A 57 10.47 -9.48 -18.03
CA LYS A 57 11.44 -10.48 -18.49
C LYS A 57 12.42 -10.86 -17.40
N TYR A 58 12.85 -9.89 -16.61
CA TYR A 58 13.72 -10.14 -15.46
C TYR A 58 13.04 -10.99 -14.39
N TYR A 59 11.79 -10.68 -14.03
CA TYR A 59 11.03 -11.50 -13.08
C TYR A 59 10.77 -12.93 -13.57
N ASP A 60 10.48 -13.08 -14.87
CA ASP A 60 10.34 -14.40 -15.49
C ASP A 60 11.67 -15.19 -15.46
N PHE A 61 12.81 -14.52 -15.68
CA PHE A 61 14.13 -15.13 -15.54
C PHE A 61 14.38 -15.62 -14.10
N LEU A 62 14.11 -14.80 -13.07
CA LEU A 62 14.28 -15.20 -11.68
C LEU A 62 13.35 -16.37 -11.29
N THR A 63 12.17 -16.42 -11.89
CA THR A 63 11.21 -17.53 -11.69
C THR A 63 11.71 -18.82 -12.34
N ALA A 64 12.19 -18.76 -13.58
CA ALA A 64 12.79 -19.90 -14.28
C ALA A 64 14.03 -20.42 -13.55
N LYS A 65 14.86 -19.51 -13.03
CA LYS A 65 16.04 -19.85 -12.23
C LYS A 65 15.65 -20.64 -10.98
N LYS A 66 14.62 -20.20 -10.23
CA LYS A 66 14.09 -20.94 -9.07
C LYS A 66 13.56 -22.32 -9.46
N HIS A 67 12.83 -22.41 -10.56
CA HIS A 67 12.26 -23.69 -11.01
C HIS A 67 13.33 -24.74 -11.28
N ASN A 68 14.46 -24.34 -11.87
CA ASN A 68 15.58 -25.19 -12.20
C ASN A 68 16.52 -25.49 -11.04
N TYR A 69 16.46 -24.71 -9.96
CA TYR A 69 17.34 -24.88 -8.79
C TYR A 69 16.80 -25.96 -7.85
N LYS A 70 17.67 -26.88 -7.45
CA LYS A 70 17.35 -28.01 -6.55
C LYS A 70 18.13 -27.97 -5.22
N GLY A 71 18.92 -26.92 -5.01
CA GLY A 71 19.70 -26.76 -3.78
C GLY A 71 18.91 -26.09 -2.65
N THR A 72 19.65 -25.73 -1.60
CA THR A 72 19.13 -25.01 -0.42
C THR A 72 19.37 -23.51 -0.54
N TYR A 73 18.58 -22.74 0.19
CA TYR A 73 18.69 -21.28 0.27
C TYR A 73 19.29 -20.87 1.61
N ASP A 74 20.05 -19.78 1.62
CA ASP A 74 20.63 -19.22 2.83
C ASP A 74 19.62 -18.33 3.56
N LEU A 75 18.73 -17.68 2.81
CA LEU A 75 17.74 -16.74 3.31
C LEU A 75 16.44 -16.85 2.53
N SER A 76 15.30 -16.74 3.21
CA SER A 76 14.00 -16.62 2.56
C SER A 76 13.35 -15.27 2.86
N ILE A 77 12.67 -14.70 1.86
CA ILE A 77 11.84 -13.49 2.01
C ILE A 77 10.43 -13.84 1.51
N GLN A 78 9.43 -13.59 2.34
CA GLN A 78 8.05 -13.91 2.02
C GLN A 78 7.21 -12.63 2.08
N VAL A 79 6.66 -12.22 0.94
CA VAL A 79 5.82 -11.03 0.84
C VAL A 79 4.37 -11.47 0.76
N THR A 80 3.71 -11.59 1.92
CA THR A 80 2.33 -12.08 2.03
C THR A 80 1.76 -11.72 3.40
N ILE A 81 0.54 -12.20 3.72
CA ILE A 81 0.00 -12.09 5.08
C ILE A 81 0.71 -13.09 6.02
N PRO A 82 0.97 -12.71 7.29
CA PRO A 82 1.72 -13.54 8.22
C PRO A 82 1.24 -15.00 8.39
N PRO A 83 -0.07 -15.34 8.39
CA PRO A 83 -0.52 -16.73 8.47
C PRO A 83 0.01 -17.66 7.37
N GLU A 84 0.53 -17.10 6.28
CA GLU A 84 1.15 -17.87 5.19
C GLU A 84 2.67 -18.03 5.33
N PHE A 85 3.31 -17.41 6.33
CA PHE A 85 4.74 -17.51 6.56
C PHE A 85 5.16 -18.92 6.99
N LYS A 86 6.28 -19.35 6.41
CA LYS A 86 6.90 -20.67 6.71
C LYS A 86 8.41 -20.50 6.78
N LYS A 87 9.09 -21.44 7.41
CA LYS A 87 10.56 -21.51 7.38
C LYS A 87 11.01 -22.25 6.12
N TYR A 88 11.65 -21.54 5.20
CA TYR A 88 12.19 -22.08 3.94
C TYR A 88 13.72 -22.09 3.91
N ALA A 89 14.36 -21.38 4.83
CA ALA A 89 15.81 -21.25 4.92
C ALA A 89 16.22 -21.14 6.40
N PRO A 90 17.50 -21.18 6.72
CA PRO A 90 17.98 -20.90 8.08
C PRO A 90 17.54 -19.51 8.59
N ILE A 91 17.51 -18.50 7.73
CA ILE A 91 17.05 -17.14 8.04
C ILE A 91 15.80 -16.84 7.22
N ASN A 92 14.74 -16.35 7.89
CA ASN A 92 13.44 -16.14 7.28
C ASN A 92 12.93 -14.72 7.58
N ILE A 93 12.63 -13.96 6.54
CA ILE A 93 12.13 -12.59 6.62
C ILE A 93 10.68 -12.56 6.15
N GLY A 94 9.80 -12.05 7.01
CA GLY A 94 8.41 -11.78 6.69
C GLY A 94 8.21 -10.33 6.26
N VAL A 95 7.53 -10.12 5.14
CA VAL A 95 7.22 -8.79 4.60
C VAL A 95 5.72 -8.67 4.43
N THR A 96 5.12 -7.67 5.05
CA THR A 96 3.66 -7.49 4.98
C THR A 96 3.26 -6.02 4.95
N ALA A 97 2.17 -5.72 4.24
CA ALA A 97 1.57 -4.38 4.25
C ALA A 97 0.82 -4.07 5.58
N GLY A 98 0.74 -5.06 6.47
CA GLY A 98 -0.04 -4.93 7.70
C GLY A 98 -1.54 -5.02 7.44
N ILE A 99 -2.30 -4.57 8.42
CA ILE A 99 -3.76 -4.51 8.36
C ILE A 99 -4.23 -3.06 8.38
N GLU A 100 -5.39 -2.81 7.81
CA GLU A 100 -5.96 -1.46 7.73
C GLU A 100 -6.83 -1.08 8.94
N SER A 101 -7.01 -2.02 9.89
CA SER A 101 -7.67 -1.78 11.17
C SER A 101 -6.67 -1.43 12.28
N ASP A 102 -7.15 -1.25 13.50
CA ASP A 102 -6.35 -0.92 14.68
C ASP A 102 -5.48 -2.09 15.18
N ARG A 103 -5.77 -3.34 14.75
CA ARG A 103 -5.12 -4.55 15.27
C ARG A 103 -5.06 -5.68 14.25
N VAL A 104 -4.03 -6.52 14.35
CA VAL A 104 -3.94 -7.79 13.61
C VAL A 104 -4.59 -8.93 14.39
N SER A 105 -4.94 -10.03 13.72
CA SER A 105 -5.43 -11.23 14.39
C SER A 105 -4.32 -11.93 15.20
N PRO A 106 -4.65 -12.75 16.22
CA PRO A 106 -3.67 -13.52 16.96
C PRO A 106 -2.77 -14.41 16.09
N ALA A 107 -3.33 -15.00 15.03
CA ALA A 107 -2.58 -15.84 14.09
C ALA A 107 -1.47 -15.04 13.38
N TRP A 108 -1.67 -13.75 13.11
CA TRP A 108 -0.63 -12.91 12.52
C TRP A 108 0.56 -12.75 13.45
N ILE A 109 0.33 -12.55 14.75
CA ILE A 109 1.39 -12.43 15.77
C ILE A 109 2.18 -13.75 15.87
N GLN A 110 1.48 -14.90 15.93
CA GLN A 110 2.12 -16.21 16.01
C GLN A 110 3.09 -16.44 14.84
N HIS A 111 2.60 -16.18 13.61
CA HIS A 111 3.41 -16.42 12.41
C HIS A 111 4.47 -15.35 12.17
N ALA A 112 4.26 -14.12 12.62
CA ALA A 112 5.29 -13.10 12.58
C ALA A 112 6.45 -13.42 13.55
N ASN A 113 6.15 -13.96 14.74
CA ASN A 113 7.14 -14.30 15.76
C ASN A 113 8.10 -15.45 15.34
N ILE A 114 7.78 -16.22 14.30
CA ILE A 114 8.70 -17.25 13.78
C ILE A 114 9.70 -16.69 12.76
N MET A 115 9.56 -15.44 12.38
CA MET A 115 10.48 -14.76 11.44
C MET A 115 11.65 -14.10 12.18
N ASP A 116 12.82 -14.13 11.57
CA ASP A 116 14.03 -13.51 12.11
C ASP A 116 13.99 -11.98 11.95
N LEU A 117 13.25 -11.50 10.94
CA LEU A 117 12.96 -10.08 10.70
C LEU A 117 11.57 -9.93 10.10
N MET A 118 10.86 -8.89 10.51
CA MET A 118 9.65 -8.40 9.87
C MET A 118 9.92 -7.05 9.19
N ILE A 119 9.45 -6.89 7.96
CA ILE A 119 9.41 -5.59 7.27
C ILE A 119 7.95 -5.22 7.07
N VAL A 120 7.57 -4.04 7.52
CA VAL A 120 6.21 -3.51 7.39
C VAL A 120 6.22 -2.13 6.74
N THR A 121 5.12 -1.77 6.06
CA THR A 121 5.07 -0.57 5.21
C THR A 121 4.87 0.73 5.95
N SER A 122 4.39 0.70 7.20
CA SER A 122 4.07 1.91 7.96
C SER A 122 4.13 1.69 9.47
N LYS A 123 4.22 2.78 10.22
CA LYS A 123 4.10 2.77 11.68
C LYS A 123 2.73 2.26 12.14
N HIS A 124 1.68 2.54 11.37
CA HIS A 124 0.35 1.99 11.64
C HIS A 124 0.34 0.47 11.50
N ALA A 125 0.91 -0.06 10.42
CA ALA A 125 1.04 -1.51 10.22
C ALA A 125 1.81 -2.16 11.37
N HIS A 126 2.91 -1.56 11.83
CA HIS A 126 3.68 -2.05 13.00
C HIS A 126 2.84 -1.99 14.28
N ALA A 127 2.15 -0.87 14.54
CA ALA A 127 1.34 -0.69 15.75
C ALA A 127 0.24 -1.76 15.89
N GLY A 128 -0.33 -2.23 14.78
CA GLY A 128 -1.33 -3.30 14.77
C GLY A 128 -0.84 -4.63 15.37
N PHE A 129 0.48 -4.89 15.36
CA PHE A 129 1.08 -6.06 16.01
C PHE A 129 1.34 -5.88 17.51
N LEU A 130 1.45 -4.64 17.99
CA LEU A 130 1.86 -4.32 19.38
C LEU A 130 0.70 -4.42 20.39
N ARG A 131 -0.32 -5.21 20.10
CA ARG A 131 -1.44 -5.46 21.03
C ARG A 131 -1.01 -6.34 22.19
N LYS A 132 -1.61 -6.11 23.37
CA LYS A 132 -1.31 -6.82 24.64
C LYS A 132 -2.47 -7.67 25.16
N ASP A 133 -3.59 -7.71 24.45
CA ASP A 133 -4.83 -8.35 24.86
C ASP A 133 -4.99 -9.78 24.29
N VAL A 134 -3.96 -10.30 23.61
CA VAL A 134 -4.02 -11.61 22.97
C VAL A 134 -3.68 -12.71 23.95
N LYS A 135 -4.59 -13.66 24.09
CA LYS A 135 -4.39 -14.89 24.87
C LYS A 135 -4.55 -16.09 23.95
N VAL A 136 -3.65 -17.04 24.08
CA VAL A 136 -3.70 -18.32 23.34
C VAL A 136 -3.80 -19.46 24.33
N GLN A 137 -4.60 -20.48 23.99
CA GLN A 137 -4.65 -21.71 24.75
C GLN A 137 -3.60 -22.67 24.20
N LEU A 138 -2.71 -23.11 25.07
CA LEU A 138 -1.70 -24.11 24.74
C LEU A 138 -2.33 -25.52 24.66
N PRO A 139 -1.67 -26.52 24.02
CA PRO A 139 -2.16 -27.89 23.93
C PRO A 139 -2.43 -28.54 25.29
N ASN A 140 -1.77 -28.07 26.34
CA ASN A 140 -1.98 -28.56 27.74
C ASN A 140 -3.15 -27.87 28.46
N GLY A 141 -3.93 -27.03 27.75
CA GLY A 141 -5.07 -26.28 28.29
C GLY A 141 -4.71 -24.97 29.02
N GLN A 142 -3.45 -24.66 29.23
CA GLN A 142 -3.02 -23.41 29.86
C GLN A 142 -3.26 -22.23 28.93
N ILE A 143 -3.67 -21.10 29.53
CA ILE A 143 -3.82 -19.84 28.82
C ILE A 143 -2.55 -19.02 29.02
N GLN A 144 -1.93 -18.60 27.91
CA GLN A 144 -0.74 -17.75 27.89
C GLN A 144 -0.99 -16.47 27.11
N GLU A 145 -0.39 -15.38 27.54
CA GLU A 145 -0.35 -14.14 26.74
C GLU A 145 0.56 -14.34 25.52
N LEU A 146 0.07 -13.95 24.36
CA LEU A 146 0.84 -13.92 23.12
C LEU A 146 1.29 -12.50 22.82
N LEU A 147 2.57 -12.25 23.03
CA LEU A 147 3.18 -10.95 22.72
C LEU A 147 3.91 -11.01 21.37
N TYR A 148 3.88 -9.90 20.66
CA TYR A 148 4.71 -9.71 19.47
C TYR A 148 6.19 -9.51 19.88
N SER A 149 7.08 -10.30 19.32
CA SER A 149 8.52 -10.31 19.67
C SER A 149 9.47 -10.25 18.47
N ALA A 150 8.94 -10.31 17.25
CA ALA A 150 9.78 -10.27 16.05
C ALA A 150 10.50 -8.91 15.91
N LYS A 151 11.77 -8.94 15.54
CA LYS A 151 12.47 -7.73 15.11
C LYS A 151 11.72 -7.10 13.93
N THR A 152 11.53 -5.79 13.94
CA THR A 152 10.72 -5.13 12.92
C THR A 152 11.40 -3.87 12.41
N GLU A 153 11.44 -3.75 11.08
CA GLU A 153 11.82 -2.51 10.38
C GLU A 153 10.58 -1.96 9.67
N VAL A 154 10.36 -0.65 9.81
CA VAL A 154 9.31 0.07 9.09
C VAL A 154 9.93 0.72 7.88
N ILE A 155 9.62 0.21 6.69
CA ILE A 155 10.17 0.69 5.42
C ILE A 155 9.03 1.08 4.50
N ASN A 156 8.95 2.37 4.19
CA ASN A 156 7.92 2.93 3.32
C ASN A 156 8.17 2.55 1.84
N TYR A 157 7.19 2.82 0.97
CA TYR A 157 7.39 2.65 -0.47
C TYR A 157 8.24 3.80 -1.06
N PRO A 158 8.99 3.54 -2.13
CA PRO A 158 9.73 4.57 -2.85
C PRO A 158 8.80 5.42 -3.72
N VAL A 159 9.20 6.65 -3.98
CA VAL A 159 8.65 7.45 -5.09
C VAL A 159 9.09 6.79 -6.39
N LYS A 160 8.13 6.39 -7.22
CA LYS A 160 8.36 5.88 -8.58
C LYS A 160 8.09 6.98 -9.58
N TYR A 161 9.14 7.57 -10.12
CA TYR A 161 8.97 8.51 -11.21
C TYR A 161 8.92 7.76 -12.54
N VAL A 162 7.85 7.96 -13.27
CA VAL A 162 7.70 7.56 -14.67
C VAL A 162 7.28 8.78 -15.48
N GLU A 163 7.69 8.85 -16.73
CA GLU A 163 7.26 9.95 -17.62
C GLU A 163 5.74 9.88 -17.82
N PRO A 164 4.99 10.92 -17.47
CA PRO A 164 3.54 10.88 -17.53
C PRO A 164 3.04 10.90 -18.98
N GLU A 165 2.06 10.08 -19.29
CA GLU A 165 1.34 10.18 -20.55
C GLU A 165 0.36 11.36 -20.51
N ASP A 166 0.32 12.17 -21.56
CA ASP A 166 -0.69 13.24 -21.69
C ASP A 166 -2.07 12.61 -22.00
N LEU A 167 -2.96 12.71 -21.03
CA LEU A 167 -4.33 12.19 -21.13
C LEU A 167 -5.36 13.25 -21.47
N SER A 168 -4.97 14.48 -21.77
CA SER A 168 -5.89 15.61 -21.97
C SER A 168 -6.85 15.42 -23.14
N GLU A 169 -6.42 14.70 -24.19
CA GLU A 169 -7.26 14.33 -25.34
C GLU A 169 -8.01 13.01 -25.15
N LYS A 170 -7.43 12.08 -24.35
CA LYS A 170 -8.03 10.76 -24.11
C LYS A 170 -9.14 10.79 -23.06
N ILE A 171 -9.05 11.67 -22.08
CA ILE A 171 -10.00 11.81 -20.98
C ILE A 171 -10.69 13.16 -21.06
N SER A 172 -11.88 13.19 -21.66
CA SER A 172 -12.70 14.39 -21.75
C SER A 172 -13.44 14.66 -20.44
N LEU A 173 -13.06 15.70 -19.72
CA LEU A 173 -13.74 16.17 -18.51
C LEU A 173 -14.49 17.46 -18.77
N LYS A 174 -15.80 17.47 -18.42
CA LYS A 174 -16.67 18.61 -18.62
C LYS A 174 -16.23 19.83 -17.81
N ASN A 175 -15.85 19.61 -16.55
CA ASN A 175 -15.55 20.68 -15.58
C ASN A 175 -14.06 20.96 -15.52
N ASP A 176 -13.67 22.19 -15.23
CA ASP A 176 -12.27 22.60 -15.09
C ASP A 176 -11.68 22.28 -13.71
N TYR A 177 -12.52 21.96 -12.74
CA TYR A 177 -12.13 21.48 -11.44
C TYR A 177 -12.75 20.12 -11.17
N ASN A 178 -11.91 19.08 -11.07
CA ASN A 178 -12.34 17.75 -10.72
C ASN A 178 -11.53 17.23 -9.54
N PHE A 179 -12.22 16.58 -8.61
CA PHE A 179 -11.61 15.72 -7.61
C PHE A 179 -11.31 14.35 -8.22
N LEU A 180 -10.30 13.67 -7.72
CA LEU A 180 -9.97 12.29 -8.07
C LEU A 180 -10.06 11.40 -6.85
N THR A 181 -10.60 10.20 -7.00
CA THR A 181 -10.39 9.08 -6.08
C THR A 181 -9.97 7.84 -6.86
N VAL A 182 -8.99 7.11 -6.36
CA VAL A 182 -8.51 5.84 -6.92
C VAL A 182 -8.70 4.76 -5.86
N ALA A 183 -9.59 3.81 -6.11
CA ALA A 183 -9.92 2.78 -5.12
C ALA A 183 -10.55 1.55 -5.77
N GLN A 184 -10.24 0.37 -5.25
CA GLN A 184 -11.10 -0.79 -5.47
C GLN A 184 -12.38 -0.61 -4.65
N TRP A 185 -13.56 -0.77 -5.27
CA TRP A 185 -14.83 -0.53 -4.62
C TRP A 185 -15.16 -1.60 -3.59
N GLY A 186 -15.00 -1.30 -2.34
CA GLY A 186 -15.30 -2.18 -1.21
C GLY A 186 -15.74 -1.41 0.03
N PRO A 187 -16.25 -2.09 1.06
CA PRO A 187 -16.72 -1.44 2.30
C PRO A 187 -15.69 -0.49 2.90
N ARG A 188 -14.43 -0.93 2.98
CA ARG A 188 -13.34 -0.14 3.55
C ARG A 188 -13.10 1.19 2.84
N LYS A 189 -13.26 1.24 1.51
CA LYS A 189 -12.98 2.45 0.71
C LYS A 189 -14.11 3.48 0.74
N ASN A 190 -15.31 3.09 1.20
CA ASN A 190 -16.46 3.97 1.45
C ASN A 190 -16.86 4.86 0.25
N VAL A 191 -16.71 4.33 -0.97
CA VAL A 191 -16.90 5.09 -2.23
C VAL A 191 -18.32 5.62 -2.37
N SER A 192 -19.34 4.83 -2.00
CA SER A 192 -20.75 5.25 -2.11
C SER A 192 -21.07 6.47 -1.25
N ALA A 193 -20.54 6.54 -0.02
CA ALA A 193 -20.73 7.71 0.83
C ALA A 193 -19.96 8.92 0.27
N LEU A 194 -18.75 8.71 -0.27
CA LEU A 194 -17.98 9.77 -0.91
C LEU A 194 -18.77 10.41 -2.08
N ILE A 195 -19.35 9.59 -2.97
CA ILE A 195 -20.15 10.09 -4.09
C ILE A 195 -21.33 10.92 -3.57
N ARG A 196 -22.06 10.40 -2.59
CA ARG A 196 -23.22 11.09 -2.00
C ARG A 196 -22.82 12.43 -1.40
N TRP A 197 -21.81 12.47 -0.53
CA TRP A 197 -21.35 13.69 0.13
C TRP A 197 -20.77 14.72 -0.84
N PHE A 198 -20.13 14.25 -1.92
CA PHE A 198 -19.65 15.11 -2.99
C PHE A 198 -20.84 15.78 -3.72
N ILE A 199 -21.86 15.01 -4.11
CA ILE A 199 -23.05 15.56 -4.78
C ILE A 199 -23.77 16.57 -3.88
N GLU A 200 -23.98 16.25 -2.61
CA GLU A 200 -24.62 17.13 -1.66
C GLU A 200 -23.85 18.44 -1.43
N GLU A 201 -22.51 18.39 -1.45
CA GLU A 201 -21.68 19.59 -1.27
C GLU A 201 -21.65 20.48 -2.52
N PHE A 202 -21.62 19.88 -3.71
CA PHE A 202 -21.47 20.60 -4.98
C PHE A 202 -22.70 20.52 -5.88
N HIS A 203 -23.88 20.28 -5.31
CA HIS A 203 -25.10 20.02 -6.04
C HIS A 203 -25.37 21.05 -7.15
N ASN A 204 -25.20 22.33 -6.87
CA ASN A 204 -25.48 23.45 -7.76
C ASN A 204 -24.25 24.03 -8.48
N GLU A 205 -23.12 23.34 -8.45
CA GLU A 205 -21.85 23.84 -8.99
C GLU A 205 -21.30 22.93 -10.09
N GLU A 206 -20.58 23.51 -11.03
CA GLU A 206 -19.90 22.81 -12.13
C GLU A 206 -18.54 22.26 -11.67
N VAL A 207 -18.58 21.32 -10.75
CA VAL A 207 -17.42 20.59 -10.21
C VAL A 207 -17.56 19.11 -10.51
N GLY A 208 -16.46 18.40 -10.77
CA GLY A 208 -16.47 16.98 -11.10
C GLY A 208 -15.82 16.10 -10.02
N LEU A 209 -16.24 14.83 -10.00
CA LEU A 209 -15.56 13.76 -9.27
C LEU A 209 -15.21 12.65 -10.25
N VAL A 210 -13.92 12.36 -10.42
CA VAL A 210 -13.39 11.25 -11.21
C VAL A 210 -13.17 10.06 -10.30
N LEU A 211 -13.88 8.97 -10.59
CA LEU A 211 -13.78 7.70 -9.89
C LEU A 211 -12.95 6.73 -10.73
N LYS A 212 -11.67 6.58 -10.44
CA LYS A 212 -10.84 5.50 -10.98
C LYS A 212 -11.04 4.28 -10.10
N THR A 213 -11.91 3.38 -10.54
CA THR A 213 -12.37 2.26 -9.69
C THR A 213 -12.70 1.01 -10.48
N ASN A 214 -12.66 -0.11 -9.80
CA ASN A 214 -13.19 -1.41 -10.20
C ASN A 214 -13.73 -2.12 -8.94
N LYS A 215 -14.55 -3.14 -9.12
CA LYS A 215 -15.05 -3.98 -8.01
C LYS A 215 -14.07 -5.11 -7.69
N ALA A 216 -13.67 -5.86 -8.71
CA ALA A 216 -12.76 -7.00 -8.58
C ALA A 216 -11.82 -7.15 -9.79
N LYS A 217 -12.34 -7.06 -11.01
CA LYS A 217 -11.59 -7.29 -12.26
C LYS A 217 -11.83 -6.14 -13.23
N ASN A 218 -10.88 -5.90 -14.12
CA ASN A 218 -11.00 -4.88 -15.14
C ASN A 218 -11.64 -5.44 -16.43
N CYS A 219 -12.83 -6.02 -16.32
CA CYS A 219 -13.60 -6.57 -17.44
C CYS A 219 -14.94 -5.82 -17.64
N MET A 220 -15.60 -6.07 -18.77
CA MET A 220 -16.86 -5.41 -19.11
C MET A 220 -17.96 -5.62 -18.04
N ALA A 221 -18.08 -6.84 -17.50
CA ALA A 221 -19.09 -7.13 -16.47
C ALA A 221 -18.83 -6.32 -15.18
N ASP A 222 -17.56 -6.19 -14.77
CA ASP A 222 -17.18 -5.35 -13.62
C ASP A 222 -17.45 -3.87 -13.89
N ARG A 223 -17.19 -3.39 -15.12
CA ARG A 223 -17.52 -2.02 -15.53
C ARG A 223 -19.02 -1.76 -15.45
N MET A 224 -19.85 -2.68 -15.94
CA MET A 224 -21.31 -2.57 -15.84
C MET A 224 -21.76 -2.50 -14.39
N LEU A 225 -21.24 -3.39 -13.53
CA LEU A 225 -21.54 -3.39 -12.11
C LEU A 225 -21.17 -2.05 -11.45
N CYS A 226 -19.94 -1.54 -11.68
CA CYS A 226 -19.53 -0.24 -11.16
C CYS A 226 -20.41 0.90 -11.69
N THR A 227 -20.82 0.84 -12.95
CA THR A 227 -21.74 1.82 -13.55
C THR A 227 -23.10 1.82 -12.84
N ASP A 228 -23.65 0.65 -12.57
CA ASP A 228 -24.94 0.52 -11.88
C ASP A 228 -24.85 0.98 -10.43
N MET A 229 -23.77 0.68 -9.74
CA MET A 229 -23.52 1.19 -8.38
C MET A 229 -23.45 2.72 -8.35
N VAL A 230 -22.80 3.35 -9.32
CA VAL A 230 -22.79 4.83 -9.46
C VAL A 230 -24.21 5.34 -9.73
N LYS A 231 -24.92 4.74 -10.70
CA LYS A 231 -26.29 5.14 -11.05
C LYS A 231 -27.25 5.07 -9.86
N GLN A 232 -27.15 4.03 -9.02
CA GLN A 232 -27.96 3.89 -7.81
C GLN A 232 -27.77 5.08 -6.84
N VAL A 233 -26.51 5.55 -6.66
CA VAL A 233 -26.26 6.70 -5.79
C VAL A 233 -26.77 8.01 -6.40
N ILE A 234 -26.52 8.24 -7.69
CA ILE A 234 -26.89 9.50 -8.36
C ILE A 234 -28.38 9.63 -8.63
N ALA A 235 -29.14 8.53 -8.65
CA ALA A 235 -30.59 8.55 -8.90
C ALA A 235 -31.38 9.39 -7.89
N ALA A 236 -30.84 9.55 -6.66
CA ALA A 236 -31.45 10.42 -5.64
C ALA A 236 -31.26 11.93 -5.90
N TYR A 237 -30.46 12.30 -6.92
CA TYR A 237 -30.07 13.70 -7.19
C TYR A 237 -30.23 14.04 -8.68
N PRO A 238 -31.46 14.07 -9.22
CA PRO A 238 -31.73 14.24 -10.66
C PRO A 238 -31.27 15.61 -11.17
N ASP A 239 -31.39 16.66 -10.36
CA ASP A 239 -31.14 18.06 -10.77
C ASP A 239 -29.72 18.56 -10.47
N LYS A 240 -28.80 17.67 -10.07
CA LYS A 240 -27.43 18.05 -9.76
C LYS A 240 -26.70 18.65 -10.99
N LYS A 241 -25.94 19.72 -10.79
CA LYS A 241 -25.06 20.32 -11.80
C LYS A 241 -23.67 19.70 -11.80
N CYS A 242 -23.21 19.21 -10.64
CA CYS A 242 -21.93 18.52 -10.52
C CYS A 242 -21.92 17.21 -11.31
N THR A 243 -20.73 16.77 -11.75
CA THR A 243 -20.56 15.59 -12.60
C THR A 243 -19.81 14.47 -11.87
N ILE A 244 -20.21 13.23 -12.16
CA ILE A 244 -19.48 12.04 -11.72
C ILE A 244 -18.96 11.33 -12.97
N HIS A 245 -17.65 11.13 -13.04
CA HIS A 245 -16.97 10.44 -14.13
C HIS A 245 -16.47 9.09 -13.63
N LEU A 246 -16.88 7.99 -14.28
CA LEU A 246 -16.38 6.65 -13.99
C LEU A 246 -15.24 6.32 -14.96
N LEU A 247 -14.05 6.11 -14.43
CA LEU A 247 -12.89 5.63 -15.16
C LEU A 247 -12.59 4.20 -14.73
N HIS A 248 -12.91 3.25 -15.61
CA HIS A 248 -12.74 1.82 -15.36
C HIS A 248 -11.80 1.20 -16.39
N GLY A 249 -11.01 0.22 -15.98
CA GLY A 249 -10.06 -0.48 -16.85
C GLY A 249 -8.63 -0.41 -16.32
N ASN A 250 -7.73 -1.15 -16.97
CA ASN A 250 -6.31 -1.07 -16.67
C ASN A 250 -5.74 0.23 -17.23
N MET A 251 -4.77 0.76 -16.53
CA MET A 251 -3.92 1.86 -16.97
C MET A 251 -2.47 1.44 -16.74
N SER A 252 -1.57 1.93 -17.58
CA SER A 252 -0.13 1.78 -17.37
C SER A 252 0.35 2.67 -16.22
N GLU A 253 1.62 2.56 -15.82
CA GLU A 253 2.21 3.45 -14.81
C GLU A 253 2.27 4.89 -15.34
N GLU A 254 2.60 5.08 -16.62
CA GLU A 254 2.64 6.37 -17.32
C GLU A 254 1.24 7.01 -17.42
N GLU A 255 0.22 6.22 -17.77
CA GLU A 255 -1.18 6.66 -17.80
C GLU A 255 -1.68 7.02 -16.40
N MET A 256 -1.36 6.25 -15.37
CA MET A 256 -1.72 6.58 -13.98
C MET A 256 -1.04 7.86 -13.53
N HIS A 257 0.25 8.05 -13.82
CA HIS A 257 0.95 9.28 -13.49
C HIS A 257 0.34 10.47 -14.26
N GLY A 258 0.03 10.28 -15.56
CA GLY A 258 -0.69 11.28 -16.37
C GLY A 258 -2.08 11.63 -15.79
N LEU A 259 -2.78 10.67 -15.20
CA LEU A 259 -4.07 10.92 -14.54
C LEU A 259 -3.92 11.85 -13.33
N TYR A 260 -2.90 11.63 -12.48
CA TYR A 260 -2.63 12.52 -11.34
C TYR A 260 -2.15 13.91 -11.76
N LEU A 261 -1.58 14.05 -12.95
CA LEU A 261 -1.11 15.33 -13.50
C LEU A 261 -2.08 15.98 -14.49
N HIS A 262 -3.24 15.36 -14.76
CA HIS A 262 -4.22 15.86 -15.72
C HIS A 262 -4.66 17.30 -15.37
N PRO A 263 -4.64 18.25 -16.34
CA PRO A 263 -4.82 19.68 -16.07
C PRO A 263 -6.17 20.05 -15.45
N LYS A 264 -7.22 19.25 -15.66
CA LYS A 264 -8.54 19.44 -15.07
C LYS A 264 -8.78 18.64 -13.79
N ILE A 265 -7.87 17.78 -13.36
CA ILE A 265 -7.93 17.05 -12.07
C ILE A 265 -7.07 17.83 -11.08
N LYS A 266 -7.72 18.41 -10.06
CA LYS A 266 -7.08 19.39 -9.18
C LYS A 266 -6.76 18.87 -7.79
N SER A 267 -7.52 17.91 -7.27
CA SER A 267 -7.38 17.46 -5.89
C SER A 267 -7.73 15.97 -5.74
N TYR A 268 -7.08 15.30 -4.82
CA TYR A 268 -7.40 13.93 -4.44
C TYR A 268 -8.27 13.90 -3.19
N ILE A 269 -9.28 13.05 -3.18
CA ILE A 269 -10.17 12.87 -2.03
C ILE A 269 -10.38 11.38 -1.73
N THR A 270 -10.33 11.00 -0.47
CA THR A 270 -10.74 9.67 -0.02
C THR A 270 -11.43 9.73 1.34
N THR A 271 -12.37 8.81 1.53
CA THR A 271 -13.06 8.56 2.81
C THR A 271 -12.79 7.15 3.32
N THR A 272 -11.65 6.58 2.94
CA THR A 272 -11.23 5.24 3.35
C THR A 272 -11.26 5.08 4.87
N HIS A 273 -11.69 3.92 5.32
CA HIS A 273 -11.72 3.59 6.74
C HIS A 273 -10.35 3.22 7.31
N GLY A 274 -9.36 2.96 6.45
CA GLY A 274 -7.98 2.67 6.81
C GLY A 274 -7.15 2.20 5.63
N GLU A 275 -5.84 2.38 5.73
CA GLU A 275 -4.84 1.97 4.75
C GLU A 275 -3.63 1.37 5.46
N GLY A 276 -3.09 0.26 4.97
CA GLY A 276 -1.79 -0.24 5.42
C GLY A 276 -0.69 0.78 5.14
N TYR A 277 -0.70 1.34 3.91
CA TYR A 277 0.13 2.49 3.51
C TYR A 277 -0.69 3.54 2.76
N GLY A 278 -1.38 3.15 1.69
CA GLY A 278 -2.21 4.00 0.86
C GLY A 278 -1.50 4.43 -0.43
N LEU A 279 -1.11 3.48 -1.28
CA LEU A 279 -0.38 3.77 -2.53
C LEU A 279 -1.04 4.85 -3.40
N PRO A 280 -2.36 4.85 -3.67
CA PRO A 280 -2.97 5.93 -4.46
C PRO A 280 -2.87 7.31 -3.80
N LEU A 281 -2.87 7.39 -2.47
CA LEU A 281 -2.60 8.63 -1.74
C LEU A 281 -1.14 9.06 -1.86
N PHE A 282 -0.23 8.10 -1.84
CA PHE A 282 1.20 8.35 -2.01
C PHE A 282 1.51 8.84 -3.44
N GLU A 283 0.92 8.19 -4.44
CA GLU A 283 1.02 8.60 -5.85
C GLU A 283 0.49 10.03 -6.06
N ALA A 284 -0.67 10.36 -5.49
CA ALA A 284 -1.20 11.71 -5.51
C ALA A 284 -0.27 12.72 -4.80
N ALA A 285 0.34 12.32 -3.68
CA ALA A 285 1.24 13.17 -2.90
C ALA A 285 2.53 13.52 -3.67
N TYR A 286 3.21 12.51 -4.23
CA TYR A 286 4.44 12.79 -4.99
C TYR A 286 4.19 13.36 -6.39
N SER A 287 2.93 13.32 -6.88
CA SER A 287 2.50 14.10 -8.04
C SER A 287 2.18 15.57 -7.72
N GLY A 288 2.32 15.98 -6.45
CA GLY A 288 2.05 17.36 -6.00
C GLY A 288 0.56 17.71 -6.00
N MET A 289 -0.33 16.74 -5.82
CA MET A 289 -1.77 16.96 -5.80
C MET A 289 -2.24 17.34 -4.39
N PRO A 290 -3.06 18.37 -4.20
CA PRO A 290 -3.74 18.64 -2.94
C PRO A 290 -4.63 17.47 -2.51
N ILE A 291 -4.52 17.03 -1.25
CA ILE A 291 -5.17 15.83 -0.76
C ILE A 291 -6.10 16.16 0.41
N ALA A 292 -7.29 15.52 0.44
CA ALA A 292 -8.11 15.40 1.63
C ALA A 292 -8.33 13.93 1.99
N ALA A 293 -8.05 13.56 3.22
CA ALA A 293 -8.14 12.19 3.74
C ALA A 293 -8.42 12.15 5.25
N PRO A 294 -8.98 11.07 5.81
CA PRO A 294 -9.03 10.89 7.25
C PRO A 294 -7.63 10.93 7.86
N GLY A 295 -7.49 11.58 9.01
CA GLY A 295 -6.18 11.72 9.65
C GLY A 295 -5.78 10.48 10.45
N TRP A 296 -5.88 9.28 9.88
CA TRP A 296 -5.67 8.01 10.56
C TRP A 296 -5.10 6.95 9.60
N SER A 297 -4.31 6.03 10.11
CA SER A 297 -3.69 4.87 9.45
C SER A 297 -2.39 5.15 8.67
N GLY A 298 -1.97 4.24 7.81
CA GLY A 298 -0.62 4.19 7.24
C GLY A 298 -0.20 5.41 6.42
N HIS A 299 -1.14 6.09 5.76
CA HIS A 299 -0.82 7.29 4.98
C HIS A 299 -0.37 8.50 5.81
N MET A 300 -0.52 8.45 7.14
CA MET A 300 0.04 9.46 8.02
C MET A 300 1.57 9.49 8.01
N ASP A 301 2.21 8.40 7.58
CA ASP A 301 3.67 8.33 7.54
C ASP A 301 4.28 9.26 6.49
N PHE A 302 3.62 9.46 5.37
CA PHE A 302 4.12 10.32 4.29
C PHE A 302 3.33 11.63 4.11
N LEU A 303 2.09 11.73 4.57
CA LEU A 303 1.32 12.99 4.50
C LEU A 303 1.66 14.00 5.60
N CYS A 304 2.60 13.65 6.47
CA CYS A 304 3.11 14.52 7.52
C CYS A 304 4.63 14.54 7.47
N ILE A 305 5.22 15.72 7.33
CA ILE A 305 6.68 15.90 7.29
C ILE A 305 7.25 16.31 8.65
N SER A 306 8.45 15.85 8.95
CA SER A 306 9.20 16.31 10.12
C SER A 306 9.78 17.69 9.83
N LYS A 307 9.70 18.60 10.81
CA LYS A 307 10.44 19.87 10.75
C LYS A 307 11.69 19.75 11.62
N GLU A 308 12.81 20.19 11.08
CA GLU A 308 14.07 20.25 11.83
C GLU A 308 13.88 21.00 13.17
N GLY A 309 14.36 20.41 14.25
CA GLY A 309 14.23 20.97 15.60
C GLY A 309 12.82 20.91 16.23
N LYS A 310 11.80 20.34 15.57
CA LYS A 310 10.44 20.22 16.13
C LYS A 310 10.05 18.76 16.37
N LYS A 311 9.53 18.46 17.58
CA LYS A 311 8.97 17.14 17.92
C LYS A 311 7.70 16.79 17.12
N ASN A 312 6.92 17.79 16.72
CA ASN A 312 5.64 17.60 16.03
C ASN A 312 5.83 17.65 14.51
N ARG A 313 5.30 16.63 13.83
CA ARG A 313 5.24 16.59 12.37
C ARG A 313 4.21 17.60 11.84
N GLN A 314 4.53 18.28 10.75
CA GLN A 314 3.60 19.17 10.06
C GLN A 314 2.69 18.37 9.14
N THR A 315 1.37 18.56 9.27
CA THR A 315 0.36 18.01 8.35
C THR A 315 0.39 18.76 7.01
N MET A 316 0.53 18.01 5.92
CA MET A 316 0.66 18.56 4.56
C MET A 316 -0.57 18.31 3.68
N PHE A 317 -1.68 17.90 4.25
CA PHE A 317 -2.94 17.62 3.57
C PHE A 317 -4.14 18.19 4.35
N GLU A 318 -5.32 18.24 3.75
CA GLU A 318 -6.55 18.61 4.44
C GLU A 318 -7.09 17.41 5.23
N LYS A 319 -6.94 17.49 6.55
CA LYS A 319 -7.29 16.40 7.45
C LYS A 319 -8.80 16.33 7.68
N ILE A 320 -9.43 15.25 7.26
CA ILE A 320 -10.82 14.96 7.54
C ILE A 320 -10.95 14.41 8.96
N GLY A 321 -11.84 15.00 9.77
CA GLY A 321 -12.19 14.48 11.09
C GLY A 321 -12.96 13.18 11.01
N TYR A 322 -12.75 12.28 11.96
CA TYR A 322 -13.29 10.92 11.97
C TYR A 322 -13.67 10.47 13.40
N ASP A 323 -14.45 9.41 13.48
CA ASP A 323 -14.65 8.61 14.68
C ASP A 323 -14.03 7.22 14.48
N VAL A 324 -13.49 6.61 15.55
CA VAL A 324 -13.05 5.21 15.52
C VAL A 324 -14.19 4.35 16.07
N LYS A 325 -14.61 3.36 15.29
CA LYS A 325 -15.73 2.46 15.61
C LYS A 325 -15.43 1.05 15.12
N PRO A 326 -16.15 0.02 15.63
CA PRO A 326 -16.04 -1.34 15.12
C PRO A 326 -16.22 -1.39 13.59
N ILE A 327 -15.55 -2.34 12.96
CA ILE A 327 -15.69 -2.59 11.52
C ILE A 327 -17.14 -2.98 11.20
N GLN A 328 -17.54 -2.79 9.95
CA GLN A 328 -18.84 -3.25 9.46
C GLN A 328 -18.89 -4.78 9.50
N GLU A 329 -20.00 -5.34 9.97
CA GLU A 329 -20.17 -6.80 10.12
C GLU A 329 -19.85 -7.57 8.83
N GLY A 330 -20.31 -7.10 7.69
CA GLY A 330 -20.03 -7.70 6.37
C GLY A 330 -18.60 -7.51 5.86
N ALA A 331 -17.74 -6.81 6.60
CA ALA A 331 -16.33 -6.63 6.26
C ALA A 331 -15.39 -7.55 7.05
N ALA A 332 -15.91 -8.23 8.09
CA ALA A 332 -15.11 -9.15 8.88
C ALA A 332 -14.64 -10.34 8.03
N TRP A 333 -13.39 -10.71 8.22
CA TRP A 333 -12.76 -11.84 7.56
C TRP A 333 -11.92 -12.59 8.60
N GLU A 334 -12.42 -13.74 9.02
CA GLU A 334 -11.81 -14.54 10.08
C GLU A 334 -10.31 -14.81 9.82
N GLY A 335 -9.49 -14.60 10.84
CA GLY A 335 -8.04 -14.76 10.77
C GLY A 335 -7.30 -13.62 10.06
N VAL A 336 -8.01 -12.66 9.47
CA VAL A 336 -7.41 -11.48 8.79
C VAL A 336 -7.95 -10.20 9.40
N LEU A 337 -9.26 -9.97 9.33
CA LEU A 337 -9.92 -8.77 9.85
C LEU A 337 -10.93 -9.17 10.93
N GLU A 338 -10.53 -9.08 12.18
CA GLU A 338 -11.31 -9.52 13.33
C GLU A 338 -12.57 -8.66 13.51
N LYS A 339 -13.68 -9.26 13.96
CA LYS A 339 -14.96 -8.58 14.16
C LYS A 339 -14.90 -7.43 15.15
N ASP A 340 -14.03 -7.53 16.15
CA ASP A 340 -13.81 -6.52 17.19
C ASP A 340 -12.76 -5.47 16.81
N SER A 341 -12.17 -5.59 15.62
CA SER A 341 -11.28 -4.56 15.06
C SER A 341 -12.03 -3.27 14.82
N GLN A 342 -11.29 -2.17 14.82
CA GLN A 342 -11.84 -0.84 14.62
C GLN A 342 -11.28 -0.18 13.37
N TRP A 343 -12.12 0.63 12.74
CA TRP A 343 -11.80 1.50 11.61
C TRP A 343 -12.07 2.96 11.94
N CYS A 344 -11.45 3.86 11.20
CA CYS A 344 -11.87 5.25 11.20
C CYS A 344 -13.07 5.45 10.26
N TYR A 345 -14.04 6.20 10.72
CA TYR A 345 -15.22 6.60 9.96
C TYR A 345 -15.17 8.12 9.76
N ALA A 346 -14.91 8.54 8.53
CA ALA A 346 -14.90 9.96 8.17
C ALA A 346 -16.25 10.61 8.50
N LYS A 347 -16.22 11.80 9.12
CA LYS A 347 -17.43 12.57 9.40
C LYS A 347 -17.89 13.29 8.14
N GLU A 348 -19.16 13.13 7.78
CA GLU A 348 -19.76 13.73 6.59
C GLU A 348 -19.49 15.23 6.49
N HIS A 349 -19.89 16.00 7.51
CA HIS A 349 -19.73 17.46 7.50
C HIS A 349 -18.25 17.91 7.45
N LYS A 350 -17.31 17.11 7.99
CA LYS A 350 -15.87 17.38 7.88
C LYS A 350 -15.34 17.04 6.50
N THR A 351 -15.86 15.99 5.87
CA THR A 351 -15.52 15.63 4.49
C THR A 351 -15.98 16.71 3.50
N LYS A 352 -17.23 17.16 3.60
CA LYS A 352 -17.78 18.25 2.82
C LYS A 352 -16.95 19.54 3.00
N SER A 353 -16.66 19.91 4.25
CA SER A 353 -15.82 21.08 4.56
C SER A 353 -14.40 20.95 3.98
N ALA A 354 -13.80 19.75 4.01
CA ALA A 354 -12.47 19.52 3.45
C ALA A 354 -12.47 19.68 1.92
N MET A 355 -13.46 19.10 1.23
CA MET A 355 -13.64 19.30 -0.22
C MET A 355 -13.82 20.78 -0.55
N ARG A 356 -14.66 21.51 0.20
CA ARG A 356 -14.89 22.93 0.00
C ARG A 356 -13.62 23.78 0.17
N LYS A 357 -12.79 23.46 1.15
CA LYS A 357 -11.50 24.12 1.34
C LYS A 357 -10.53 23.85 0.20
N LEU A 358 -10.42 22.58 -0.27
CA LEU A 358 -9.57 22.27 -1.42
C LEU A 358 -10.00 23.04 -2.67
N TYR A 359 -11.31 23.18 -2.89
CA TYR A 359 -11.86 23.91 -4.02
C TYR A 359 -11.61 25.42 -3.91
N LYS A 360 -11.98 26.04 -2.78
CA LYS A 360 -11.86 27.51 -2.60
C LYS A 360 -10.42 27.98 -2.47
N ASP A 361 -9.61 27.24 -1.73
CA ASP A 361 -8.24 27.62 -1.38
C ASP A 361 -7.20 26.89 -2.24
N TYR A 362 -7.58 26.46 -3.45
CA TYR A 362 -6.78 25.59 -4.30
C TYR A 362 -5.32 26.04 -4.44
N LYS A 363 -5.07 27.32 -4.73
CA LYS A 363 -3.71 27.85 -4.92
C LYS A 363 -2.83 27.64 -3.67
N ALA A 364 -3.35 27.91 -2.48
CA ALA A 364 -2.61 27.72 -1.23
C ALA A 364 -2.40 26.23 -0.93
N LYS A 365 -3.41 25.38 -1.21
CA LYS A 365 -3.31 23.93 -1.03
C LYS A 365 -2.34 23.30 -2.04
N LYS A 366 -2.31 23.78 -3.27
CA LYS A 366 -1.34 23.35 -4.29
C LYS A 366 0.10 23.67 -3.86
N ASN A 367 0.36 24.88 -3.33
CA ASN A 367 1.68 25.21 -2.79
C ASN A 367 2.10 24.31 -1.62
N THR A 368 1.15 23.88 -0.79
CA THR A 368 1.43 22.93 0.29
C THR A 368 1.75 21.53 -0.26
N ALA A 369 1.02 21.10 -1.29
CA ALA A 369 1.22 19.80 -1.94
C ALA A 369 2.57 19.75 -2.69
N GLU A 370 3.01 20.85 -3.33
CA GLU A 370 4.34 20.91 -3.96
C GLU A 370 5.47 20.74 -2.93
N LYS A 371 5.37 21.39 -1.77
CA LYS A 371 6.34 21.21 -0.68
C LYS A 371 6.36 19.77 -0.15
N LEU A 372 5.19 19.11 -0.10
CA LEU A 372 5.12 17.71 0.24
C LEU A 372 5.83 16.84 -0.81
N LYS A 373 5.54 17.08 -2.09
CA LYS A 373 6.21 16.42 -3.21
C LYS A 373 7.73 16.53 -3.10
N GLU A 374 8.28 17.75 -2.96
CA GLU A 374 9.71 17.98 -2.79
C GLU A 374 10.29 17.13 -1.65
N SER A 375 9.65 17.18 -0.47
CA SER A 375 10.08 16.40 0.70
C SER A 375 10.03 14.88 0.45
N LEU A 376 9.05 14.38 -0.32
CA LEU A 376 8.95 12.96 -0.64
C LEU A 376 10.08 12.52 -1.60
N PHE A 377 10.43 13.32 -2.59
CA PHE A 377 11.56 13.03 -3.48
C PHE A 377 12.89 12.99 -2.71
N GLU A 378 13.05 13.84 -1.69
CA GLU A 378 14.24 13.86 -0.83
C GLU A 378 14.32 12.67 0.14
N THR A 379 13.18 12.18 0.65
CA THR A 379 13.15 11.22 1.76
C THR A 379 12.73 9.80 1.35
N HIS A 380 12.07 9.65 0.19
CA HIS A 380 11.51 8.39 -0.30
C HIS A 380 11.99 8.07 -1.72
N SER A 381 13.16 8.58 -2.15
CA SER A 381 13.72 8.17 -3.45
C SER A 381 13.96 6.67 -3.50
N GLU A 382 13.97 6.10 -4.71
CA GLU A 382 14.23 4.66 -4.91
C GLU A 382 15.53 4.24 -4.24
N ASP A 383 16.62 5.00 -4.41
CA ASP A 383 17.92 4.70 -3.82
C ASP A 383 17.89 4.64 -2.28
N ILE A 384 17.17 5.58 -1.65
CA ILE A 384 17.04 5.62 -0.19
C ILE A 384 16.28 4.39 0.31
N ILE A 385 15.15 4.09 -0.29
CA ILE A 385 14.29 2.98 0.15
C ILE A 385 14.95 1.63 -0.16
N GLN A 386 15.54 1.47 -1.35
CA GLN A 386 16.29 0.25 -1.72
C GLN A 386 17.46 0.01 -0.75
N LYS A 387 18.21 1.07 -0.42
CA LYS A 387 19.25 0.98 0.61
C LYS A 387 18.70 0.55 1.96
N GLN A 388 17.58 1.11 2.42
CA GLN A 388 16.95 0.71 3.69
C GLN A 388 16.56 -0.77 3.70
N VAL A 389 16.00 -1.28 2.59
CA VAL A 389 15.66 -2.69 2.44
C VAL A 389 16.90 -3.57 2.52
N VAL A 390 17.94 -3.24 1.76
CA VAL A 390 19.22 -3.99 1.75
C VAL A 390 19.85 -3.97 3.14
N ASP A 391 19.99 -2.81 3.76
CA ASP A 391 20.57 -2.67 5.10
C ASP A 391 19.80 -3.47 6.16
N ALA A 392 18.47 -3.48 6.09
CA ALA A 392 17.63 -4.25 7.01
C ALA A 392 17.86 -5.77 6.84
N ILE A 393 17.93 -6.24 5.61
CA ILE A 393 18.19 -7.65 5.29
C ILE A 393 19.59 -8.07 5.76
N LEU A 394 20.62 -7.25 5.50
CA LEU A 394 21.99 -7.54 5.89
C LEU A 394 22.21 -7.59 7.40
N LYS A 395 21.38 -6.92 8.21
CA LYS A 395 21.44 -7.03 9.69
C LYS A 395 21.16 -8.44 10.22
N VAL A 396 20.46 -9.26 9.46
CA VAL A 396 20.07 -10.63 9.85
C VAL A 396 20.63 -11.70 8.90
N ALA A 397 21.11 -11.28 7.73
CA ALA A 397 21.71 -12.20 6.76
C ALA A 397 22.98 -12.86 7.33
N PRO A 398 23.30 -14.09 6.91
CA PRO A 398 24.58 -14.71 7.31
C PRO A 398 25.73 -13.86 6.76
N ASP A 399 26.80 -13.72 7.54
CA ASP A 399 28.02 -13.05 7.08
C ASP A 399 28.46 -13.67 5.75
N ALA A 400 28.49 -12.84 4.71
CA ALA A 400 28.92 -13.28 3.38
C ALA A 400 30.39 -13.79 3.40
N ASP A 401 31.16 -13.37 4.44
CA ASP A 401 32.55 -13.73 4.69
C ASP A 401 32.74 -14.85 5.74
N SER A 402 31.65 -15.39 6.30
CA SER A 402 31.78 -16.59 7.15
C SER A 402 32.14 -17.78 6.26
N ASN A 403 33.42 -17.87 5.95
CA ASN A 403 34.03 -18.97 5.23
C ASN A 403 33.91 -20.22 6.09
N TRP A 404 32.89 -21.02 5.88
CA TRP A 404 32.69 -22.32 6.53
C TRP A 404 33.94 -23.18 6.48
N VAL A 405 34.77 -22.98 5.44
CA VAL A 405 36.03 -23.68 5.22
C VAL A 405 37.07 -23.31 6.25
N SER A 406 37.11 -22.08 6.79
CA SER A 406 38.12 -21.70 7.81
C SER A 406 37.84 -22.29 9.18
N LYS A 407 36.55 -22.55 9.52
CA LYS A 407 36.20 -23.22 10.79
C LYS A 407 36.43 -24.72 10.77
N ILE A 408 36.42 -25.35 9.60
CA ILE A 408 36.69 -26.79 9.45
C ILE A 408 38.20 -27.06 9.46
N THR A 409 39.03 -26.12 8.94
CA THR A 409 40.46 -26.27 8.95
C THR A 409 41.11 -26.03 10.33
N GLU A 410 40.49 -25.25 11.21
CA GLU A 410 40.91 -25.10 12.59
C GLU A 410 40.62 -26.32 13.48
N VAL A 411 39.60 -27.11 13.16
CA VAL A 411 39.25 -28.34 13.88
C VAL A 411 40.08 -29.55 13.44
N ALA A 412 40.67 -29.51 12.24
CA ALA A 412 41.49 -30.58 11.71
C ALA A 412 42.99 -30.53 12.17
N THR A 413 43.36 -29.53 12.97
CA THR A 413 44.71 -29.36 13.51
C THR A 413 44.83 -29.69 15.01
N LEU A 414 43.83 -30.33 15.59
CA LEU A 414 43.83 -30.89 16.94
C LEU A 414 43.96 -32.42 16.86
#